data_8b9d01e0b3e2f375e53452ae650a17ee
#
_entry.id   8b9d01e0b3e2f375e53452ae650a17ee
#
_cell.length_a   1.000
_cell.length_b   1.000
_cell.length_c   1.000
_cell.angle_alpha   90.00
_cell.angle_beta   90.00
_cell.angle_gamma   90.00
#
_symmetry.space_group_name_H-M   'P 1'
#
loop_
_entity.id
_entity.type
_entity.pdbx_description
1 polymer ?
#
loop_
_entity_poly.entity_id
_entity_poly.type
_entity_poly.pdbx_seq_one_letter_code
_entity_poly.pdbx_strand_id
1 'polypeptide(L)'
;MPLVFILRTNEPQPSYITRNRHLNNPEDYMSKDRNQAFIYSTKARATAAKNTHFKFLQEPVILESIKVTKKMKDRAIEQEQIDKENARREKEERRRRWEERQQEEEQQLA
;
A
#
# COMPACT_ATOMS: atom_id res chain seq x y z
N MET A 1 -3.84 6.37 -24.25
CA MET A 1 -3.51 6.79 -22.86
C MET A 1 -3.12 5.59 -22.03
N PRO A 2 -2.11 5.70 -21.16
CA PRO A 2 -1.72 4.59 -20.29
C PRO A 2 -2.82 4.23 -19.30
N LEU A 3 -2.89 2.95 -18.93
CA LEU A 3 -3.81 2.45 -17.92
C LEU A 3 -3.11 2.35 -16.56
N VAL A 4 -3.83 2.71 -15.53
CA VAL A 4 -3.49 2.44 -14.13
C VAL A 4 -4.67 1.77 -13.45
N PHE A 5 -4.48 1.31 -12.22
CA PHE A 5 -5.48 0.54 -11.49
C PHE A 5 -5.75 1.15 -10.12
N ILE A 6 -7.00 1.11 -9.70
CA ILE A 6 -7.44 1.49 -8.37
C ILE A 6 -8.24 0.35 -7.75
N LEU A 7 -8.35 0.36 -6.44
CA LEU A 7 -9.16 -0.62 -5.69
C LEU A 7 -10.38 0.08 -5.09
N ARG A 8 -11.52 -0.56 -5.20
CA ARG A 8 -12.79 -0.08 -4.64
C ARG A 8 -13.65 -1.21 -4.14
N THR A 9 -14.61 -0.90 -3.28
CA THR A 9 -15.61 -1.88 -2.85
C THR A 9 -16.67 -2.10 -3.92
N ASN A 10 -17.33 -3.26 -3.89
CA ASN A 10 -18.38 -3.61 -4.84
C ASN A 10 -19.76 -3.21 -4.29
N GLU A 11 -20.00 -1.90 -4.22
CA GLU A 11 -21.25 -1.32 -3.71
C GLU A 11 -21.80 -0.31 -4.72
N PRO A 12 -23.11 0.04 -4.68
CA PRO A 12 -23.65 1.10 -5.53
C PRO A 12 -22.96 2.45 -5.35
N GLN A 13 -22.55 2.77 -4.12
CA GLN A 13 -21.71 3.93 -3.80
C GLN A 13 -20.39 3.43 -3.24
N PRO A 14 -19.42 3.08 -4.10
CA PRO A 14 -18.22 2.39 -3.64
C PRO A 14 -17.31 3.29 -2.80
N SER A 15 -16.60 2.67 -1.88
CA SER A 15 -15.47 3.27 -1.19
C SER A 15 -14.19 2.92 -1.93
N TYR A 16 -13.30 3.89 -2.12
CA TYR A 16 -12.03 3.73 -2.81
C TYR A 16 -10.90 3.59 -1.79
N ILE A 17 -9.97 2.67 -2.07
CA ILE A 17 -8.77 2.50 -1.24
C ILE A 17 -7.83 3.68 -1.51
N THR A 18 -7.46 4.40 -0.46
CA THR A 18 -6.65 5.63 -0.57
C THR A 18 -5.19 5.42 -0.14
N ARG A 19 -4.87 4.31 0.50
CA ARG A 19 -3.51 3.99 0.96
C ARG A 19 -3.18 2.54 0.68
N ASN A 20 -1.91 2.26 0.38
CA ASN A 20 -1.42 0.91 0.10
C ASN A 20 -1.10 0.15 1.40
N ARG A 21 -2.00 0.21 2.38
CA ARG A 21 -1.89 -0.56 3.63
C ARG A 21 -3.25 -0.65 4.32
N HIS A 22 -3.44 -1.73 5.06
CA HIS A 22 -4.59 -1.91 5.93
C HIS A 22 -4.32 -1.24 7.28
N LEU A 23 -5.19 -0.31 7.67
CA LEU A 23 -5.14 0.39 8.95
C LEU A 23 -6.33 -0.04 9.82
N ASN A 24 -6.26 0.23 11.12
CA ASN A 24 -7.31 -0.18 12.06
C ASN A 24 -8.65 0.49 11.78
N ASN A 25 -8.62 1.72 11.27
CA ASN A 25 -9.81 2.52 11.03
C ASN A 25 -10.08 2.63 9.52
N PRO A 26 -11.26 2.19 9.02
CA PRO A 26 -11.57 2.27 7.60
C PRO A 26 -11.46 3.69 7.02
N GLU A 27 -11.77 4.71 7.79
CA GLU A 27 -11.67 6.11 7.37
C GLU A 27 -10.24 6.53 6.99
N ASP A 28 -9.23 5.83 7.54
CA ASP A 28 -7.83 6.14 7.29
C ASP A 28 -7.31 5.60 5.97
N TYR A 29 -8.00 4.61 5.36
CA TYR A 29 -7.56 4.01 4.10
C TYR A 29 -8.65 3.90 3.03
N MET A 30 -9.83 4.46 3.28
CA MET A 30 -10.96 4.46 2.35
C MET A 30 -11.57 5.87 2.23
N SER A 31 -12.10 6.20 1.06
CA SER A 31 -12.83 7.44 0.80
C SER A 31 -13.91 7.21 -0.25
N LYS A 32 -15.00 7.94 -0.16
CA LYS A 32 -16.03 7.97 -1.20
C LYS A 32 -15.62 8.80 -2.42
N ASP A 33 -14.54 9.56 -2.32
CA ASP A 33 -14.01 10.36 -3.42
C ASP A 33 -13.04 9.54 -4.27
N ARG A 34 -13.45 9.28 -5.52
CA ARG A 34 -12.64 8.55 -6.49
C ARG A 34 -11.28 9.21 -6.76
N ASN A 35 -11.22 10.54 -6.68
CA ASN A 35 -9.99 11.29 -6.93
C ASN A 35 -8.92 11.05 -5.86
N GLN A 36 -9.31 10.54 -4.69
CA GLN A 36 -8.39 10.19 -3.61
C GLN A 36 -7.90 8.74 -3.67
N ALA A 37 -8.37 7.94 -4.63
CA ALA A 37 -7.97 6.55 -4.77
C ALA A 37 -6.46 6.42 -5.00
N PHE A 38 -5.83 5.47 -4.29
CA PHE A 38 -4.44 5.14 -4.51
C PHE A 38 -4.26 4.48 -5.88
N ILE A 39 -3.27 4.93 -6.63
CA ILE A 39 -3.04 4.49 -8.01
C ILE A 39 -1.94 3.44 -8.05
N TYR A 40 -2.26 2.27 -8.60
CA TYR A 40 -1.31 1.20 -8.88
C TYR A 40 -0.92 1.25 -10.35
N SER A 41 0.36 1.20 -10.64
CA SER A 41 0.86 1.32 -12.01
C SER A 41 0.54 0.11 -12.88
N THR A 42 0.38 -1.07 -12.28
CA THR A 42 0.09 -2.31 -12.99
C THR A 42 -1.01 -3.11 -12.30
N LYS A 43 -1.67 -3.98 -13.07
CA LYS A 43 -2.67 -4.91 -12.54
C LYS A 43 -2.06 -5.86 -11.50
N ALA A 44 -0.84 -6.33 -11.73
CA ALA A 44 -0.14 -7.23 -10.81
C ALA A 44 0.06 -6.59 -9.44
N ARG A 45 0.45 -5.32 -9.39
CA ARG A 45 0.64 -4.59 -8.13
C ARG A 45 -0.68 -4.38 -7.39
N ALA A 46 -1.74 -4.01 -8.10
CA ALA A 46 -3.07 -3.86 -7.52
C ALA A 46 -3.60 -5.20 -6.97
N THR A 47 -3.43 -6.29 -7.69
CA THR A 47 -3.82 -7.63 -7.27
C THR A 47 -3.06 -8.07 -6.02
N ALA A 48 -1.75 -7.85 -5.99
CA ALA A 48 -0.91 -8.17 -4.83
C ALA A 48 -1.35 -7.38 -3.59
N ALA A 49 -1.63 -6.08 -3.72
CA ALA A 49 -2.12 -5.25 -2.62
C ALA A 49 -3.49 -5.73 -2.12
N LYS A 50 -4.40 -6.05 -3.03
CA LYS A 50 -5.71 -6.61 -2.68
C LYS A 50 -5.58 -7.88 -1.84
N ASN A 51 -4.73 -8.80 -2.26
CA ASN A 51 -4.56 -10.09 -1.59
C ASN A 51 -3.77 -10.00 -0.29
N THR A 52 -2.89 -9.01 -0.15
CA THR A 52 -2.04 -8.83 1.02
C THR A 52 -2.69 -7.98 2.10
N HIS A 53 -3.24 -6.81 1.72
CA HIS A 53 -3.70 -5.80 2.68
C HIS A 53 -5.21 -5.80 2.89
N PHE A 54 -6.00 -6.23 1.90
CA PHE A 54 -7.45 -6.03 1.89
C PHE A 54 -8.25 -7.31 1.82
N LYS A 55 -7.63 -8.48 1.91
CA LYS A 55 -8.32 -9.77 1.86
C LYS A 55 -9.27 -10.03 3.05
N PHE A 56 -9.08 -9.30 4.16
CA PHE A 56 -9.88 -9.46 5.38
C PHE A 56 -11.09 -8.52 5.43
N LEU A 57 -11.26 -7.66 4.44
CA LEU A 57 -12.43 -6.80 4.40
C LEU A 57 -13.68 -7.64 4.13
N GLN A 58 -14.78 -7.31 4.84
CA GLN A 58 -16.06 -7.99 4.65
C GLN A 58 -16.64 -7.74 3.26
N GLU A 59 -16.45 -6.52 2.75
CA GLU A 59 -16.86 -6.14 1.41
C GLU A 59 -15.82 -6.59 0.38
N PRO A 60 -16.25 -7.22 -0.73
CA PRO A 60 -15.32 -7.56 -1.81
C PRO A 60 -14.66 -6.33 -2.39
N VAL A 61 -13.34 -6.40 -2.52
CA VAL A 61 -12.55 -5.34 -3.18
C VAL A 61 -12.32 -5.73 -4.63
N ILE A 62 -12.64 -4.85 -5.55
CA ILE A 62 -12.46 -5.08 -6.98
C ILE A 62 -11.45 -4.09 -7.57
N LEU A 63 -10.77 -4.54 -8.64
CA LEU A 63 -9.87 -3.71 -9.42
C LEU A 63 -10.66 -2.95 -10.47
N GLU A 64 -10.37 -1.66 -10.60
CA GLU A 64 -10.89 -0.84 -11.69
C GLU A 64 -9.73 -0.26 -12.46
N SER A 65 -9.73 -0.43 -13.79
CA SER A 65 -8.75 0.20 -14.66
C SER A 65 -9.22 1.60 -15.05
N ILE A 66 -8.31 2.56 -15.00
CA ILE A 66 -8.59 3.93 -15.43
C ILE A 66 -7.51 4.42 -16.40
N LYS A 67 -7.90 5.26 -17.34
CA LYS A 67 -6.98 5.91 -18.27
C LYS A 67 -6.48 7.19 -17.64
N VAL A 68 -5.17 7.39 -17.65
CA VAL A 68 -4.52 8.57 -17.09
C VAL A 68 -3.48 9.13 -18.06
N THR A 69 -2.97 10.31 -17.76
CA THR A 69 -1.83 10.85 -18.51
C THR A 69 -0.56 10.07 -18.19
N LYS A 70 0.40 10.09 -19.10
CA LYS A 70 1.72 9.49 -18.88
C LYS A 70 2.38 10.04 -17.60
N LYS A 71 2.23 11.34 -17.36
CA LYS A 71 2.77 12.00 -16.16
C LYS A 71 2.19 11.41 -14.88
N MET A 72 0.90 11.13 -14.83
CA MET A 72 0.25 10.51 -13.67
C MET A 72 0.73 9.08 -13.44
N LYS A 73 0.90 8.31 -14.52
CA LYS A 73 1.44 6.95 -14.42
C LYS A 73 2.88 6.95 -13.93
N ASP A 74 3.72 7.85 -14.44
CA ASP A 74 5.11 7.99 -14.01
C ASP A 74 5.20 8.37 -12.53
N ARG A 75 4.32 9.23 -12.05
CA ARG A 75 4.23 9.55 -10.61
C ARG A 75 3.85 8.35 -9.77
N ALA A 76 2.93 7.51 -10.24
CA ALA A 76 2.54 6.29 -9.53
C ALA A 76 3.71 5.31 -9.42
N ILE A 77 4.48 5.13 -10.50
CA ILE A 77 5.67 4.29 -10.51
C ILE A 77 6.73 4.84 -9.54
N GLU A 78 6.96 6.13 -9.56
CA GLU A 78 7.92 6.80 -8.65
C GLU A 78 7.50 6.62 -7.19
N GLN A 79 6.23 6.81 -6.87
CA GLN A 79 5.71 6.62 -5.52
C GLN A 79 5.87 5.16 -5.05
N GLU A 80 5.62 4.19 -5.90
CA GLU A 80 5.83 2.78 -5.60
C GLU A 80 7.29 2.45 -5.28
N GLN A 81 8.23 3.05 -6.00
CA GLN A 81 9.66 2.89 -5.75
C GLN A 81 10.07 3.51 -4.41
N ILE A 82 9.55 4.70 -4.10
CA ILE A 82 9.79 5.37 -2.82
C ILE A 82 9.26 4.52 -1.65
N ASP A 83 8.04 4.01 -1.77
CA ASP A 83 7.42 3.18 -0.74
C ASP A 83 8.22 1.88 -0.50
N LYS A 84 8.69 1.26 -1.58
CA LYS A 84 9.53 0.06 -1.52
C LYS A 84 10.86 0.32 -0.81
N GLU A 85 11.51 1.45 -1.12
CA GLU A 85 12.75 1.83 -0.48
C GLU A 85 12.56 2.17 0.99
N ASN A 86 11.50 2.89 1.33
CA ASN A 86 11.16 3.20 2.72
C ASN A 86 10.90 1.93 3.54
N ALA A 87 10.18 0.96 2.98
CA ALA A 87 9.94 -0.32 3.64
C ALA A 87 11.26 -1.09 3.88
N ARG A 88 12.19 -1.06 2.94
CA ARG A 88 13.51 -1.65 3.08
C ARG A 88 14.31 -1.00 4.21
N ARG A 89 14.31 0.34 4.28
CA ARG A 89 15.00 1.11 5.33
C ARG A 89 14.43 0.80 6.72
N GLU A 90 13.12 0.76 6.86
CA GLU A 90 12.47 0.40 8.12
C GLU A 90 12.86 -1.00 8.59
N LYS A 91 12.92 -1.96 7.66
CA LYS A 91 13.32 -3.33 7.95
C LYS A 91 14.77 -3.41 8.42
N GLU A 92 15.69 -2.70 7.77
CA GLU A 92 17.09 -2.62 8.16
C GLU A 92 17.26 -1.97 9.54
N GLU A 93 16.51 -0.91 9.82
CA GLU A 93 16.54 -0.21 11.10
C GLU A 93 16.04 -1.09 12.25
N ARG A 94 14.96 -1.84 12.05
CA ARG A 94 14.46 -2.83 13.02
C ARG A 94 15.49 -3.91 13.30
N ARG A 95 16.16 -4.39 12.28
CA ARG A 95 17.23 -5.39 12.40
C ARG A 95 18.40 -4.85 13.22
N ARG A 96 18.84 -3.62 13.00
CA ARG A 96 19.89 -2.97 13.80
C ARG A 96 19.51 -2.87 15.28
N ARG A 97 18.30 -2.42 15.57
CA ARG A 97 17.81 -2.30 16.94
C ARG A 97 17.77 -3.65 17.65
N TRP A 98 17.37 -4.69 16.93
CA TRP A 98 17.35 -6.04 17.47
C TRP A 98 18.75 -6.54 17.77
N GLU A 99 19.71 -6.34 16.89
CA GLU A 99 21.11 -6.70 17.08
C GLU A 99 21.74 -5.97 18.27
N GLU A 100 21.49 -4.67 18.40
CA GLU A 100 21.95 -3.86 19.52
C GLU A 100 21.41 -4.38 20.86
N ARG A 101 20.14 -4.76 20.91
CA ARG A 101 19.54 -5.36 22.11
C ARG A 101 20.21 -6.66 22.49
N GLN A 102 20.50 -7.51 21.53
CA GLN A 102 21.19 -8.78 21.76
C GLN A 102 22.58 -8.56 22.33
N GLN A 103 23.32 -7.61 21.82
CA GLN A 103 24.64 -7.25 22.34
C GLN A 103 24.60 -6.71 23.77
N GLU A 104 23.62 -5.87 24.09
CA GLU A 104 23.43 -5.36 25.45
C GLU A 104 23.10 -6.48 26.43
N GLU A 105 22.23 -7.40 26.07
CA GLU A 105 21.88 -8.57 26.89
C GLU A 105 23.09 -9.46 27.15
N GLU A 106 23.91 -9.72 26.13
CA GLU A 106 25.16 -10.48 26.29
C GLU A 106 26.13 -9.81 27.23
N GLN A 107 26.27 -8.49 27.17
CA GLN A 107 27.14 -7.72 28.07
C GLN A 107 26.63 -7.74 29.51
N GLN A 108 25.32 -7.75 29.73
CA GLN A 108 24.75 -7.86 31.07
C GLN A 108 24.90 -9.23 31.70
N LEU A 109 24.98 -10.29 30.87
CA LEU A 109 25.13 -11.66 31.33
C LEU A 109 26.60 -12.05 31.56
N ALA A 110 27.52 -11.26 31.09
CA ALA A 110 28.93 -11.52 31.22
C ALA A 110 29.48 -11.10 32.64
#